data_7a2e796c998467c60899a610a470d3ca
#
_entry.id   7a2e796c998467c60899a610a470d3ca
#
_cell.length_a   1.000
_cell.length_b   1.000
_cell.length_c   1.000
_cell.angle_alpha   90.00
_cell.angle_beta   90.00
_cell.angle_gamma   90.00
#
_symmetry.space_group_name_H-M   'P 1'
#
loop_
_entity.id
_entity.type
_entity.pdbx_description
1 polymer ?
#
loop_
_entity_poly.entity_id
_entity_poly.type
_entity_poly.pdbx_seq_one_letter_code
_entity_poly.pdbx_strand_id
1 'polypeptide(L)' 'MVDKWSIKPSLAEKLVDILEFVADKDDFTTEQIVSHYGFNATTAKRYLRQLTEFGYLEPHGGNKNRTYSNKK' A
#
# COMPACT_ATOMS: atom_id res chain seq x y z
N MET A 1 -21.15 14.65 5.44
CA MET A 1 -20.25 14.08 6.42
C MET A 1 -19.20 13.21 5.75
N VAL A 2 -17.98 13.41 6.14
CA VAL A 2 -16.89 12.62 5.57
C VAL A 2 -16.45 11.59 6.59
N ASP A 3 -16.53 10.35 6.24
CA ASP A 3 -15.95 9.37 7.13
C ASP A 3 -14.64 8.88 6.54
N LYS A 4 -13.85 8.24 7.36
CA LYS A 4 -12.51 7.87 6.96
C LYS A 4 -12.48 6.78 5.89
N TRP A 5 -13.62 6.20 5.62
CA TRP A 5 -13.72 5.16 4.59
C TRP A 5 -14.18 5.72 3.26
N SER A 6 -14.42 7.02 3.22
CA SER A 6 -14.87 7.67 1.99
C SER A 6 -13.67 7.87 1.06
N ILE A 7 -13.52 7.01 0.10
CA ILE A 7 -12.37 7.01 -0.82
C ILE A 7 -12.88 7.26 -2.22
N LYS A 8 -12.15 8.09 -2.94
CA LYS A 8 -12.48 8.34 -4.34
C LYS A 8 -12.35 7.04 -5.15
N PRO A 9 -13.22 6.82 -6.13
CA PRO A 9 -13.14 5.58 -6.92
C PRO A 9 -11.77 5.36 -7.56
N SER A 10 -11.12 6.41 -8.06
CA SER A 10 -9.81 6.26 -8.67
C SER A 10 -8.77 5.80 -7.65
N LEU A 11 -8.86 6.30 -6.43
CA LEU A 11 -7.94 5.87 -5.37
C LEU A 11 -8.22 4.42 -5.01
N ALA A 12 -9.49 4.05 -4.89
CA ALA A 12 -9.84 2.69 -4.55
C ALA A 12 -9.30 1.70 -5.59
N GLU A 13 -9.38 2.05 -6.86
CA GLU A 13 -8.86 1.20 -7.92
C GLU A 13 -7.34 1.00 -7.76
N LYS A 14 -6.63 2.07 -7.44
CA LYS A 14 -5.18 1.96 -7.23
C LYS A 14 -4.86 1.07 -6.04
N LEU A 15 -5.62 1.19 -4.97
CA LEU A 15 -5.40 0.38 -3.79
C LEU A 15 -5.64 -1.10 -4.09
N VAL A 16 -6.69 -1.40 -4.84
CA VAL A 16 -6.98 -2.77 -5.23
C VAL A 16 -5.89 -3.32 -6.13
N ASP A 17 -5.42 -2.52 -7.08
CA ASP A 17 -4.32 -2.92 -7.96
C ASP A 17 -3.09 -3.30 -7.16
N ILE A 18 -2.75 -2.48 -6.17
CA ILE A 18 -1.58 -2.77 -5.33
C ILE A 18 -1.79 -4.07 -4.57
N LEU A 19 -2.97 -4.26 -4.01
CA LEU A 19 -3.25 -5.50 -3.27
C LEU A 19 -3.11 -6.73 -4.17
N GLU A 20 -3.57 -6.63 -5.41
CA GLU A 20 -3.45 -7.74 -6.35
C GLU A 20 -2.00 -7.98 -6.73
N PHE A 21 -1.24 -6.91 -6.90
CA PHE A 21 0.17 -7.02 -7.25
C PHE A 21 0.96 -7.74 -6.17
N VAL A 22 0.64 -7.47 -4.90
CA VAL A 22 1.40 -8.03 -3.79
C VAL A 22 0.76 -9.28 -3.21
N ALA A 23 -0.34 -9.73 -3.78
CA ALA A 23 -1.09 -10.85 -3.22
C ALA A 23 -0.28 -12.14 -3.14
N ASP A 24 0.63 -12.34 -4.10
CA ASP A 24 1.45 -13.53 -4.14
C ASP A 24 2.85 -13.32 -3.56
N LYS A 25 3.08 -12.17 -2.93
CA LYS A 25 4.35 -11.85 -2.30
C LYS A 25 4.26 -12.04 -0.80
N ASP A 26 5.32 -12.57 -0.22
CA ASP A 26 5.38 -12.68 1.24
C ASP A 26 5.58 -11.32 1.87
N ASP A 27 6.47 -10.52 1.28
CA ASP A 27 6.67 -9.15 1.72
C ASP A 27 7.12 -8.31 0.52
N PHE A 28 7.07 -7.01 0.69
CA PHE A 28 7.44 -6.10 -0.38
C PHE A 28 7.81 -4.75 0.24
N THR A 29 8.42 -3.90 -0.57
CA THR A 29 8.85 -2.57 -0.13
C THR A 29 8.16 -1.50 -0.95
N THR A 30 8.25 -0.26 -0.44
CA THR A 30 7.75 0.89 -1.19
C THR A 30 8.43 0.98 -2.55
N GLU A 31 9.72 0.67 -2.60
CA GLU A 31 10.46 0.78 -3.86
C GLU A 31 9.92 -0.15 -4.92
N GLN A 32 9.47 -1.32 -4.52
CA GLN A 32 8.89 -2.26 -5.48
C GLN A 32 7.61 -1.70 -6.10
N ILE A 33 6.82 -1.03 -5.30
CA ILE A 33 5.60 -0.39 -5.79
C ILE A 33 5.96 0.76 -6.73
N VAL A 34 6.91 1.60 -6.33
CA VAL A 34 7.36 2.72 -7.16
C VAL A 34 7.85 2.22 -8.51
N SER A 35 8.66 1.18 -8.49
CA SER A 35 9.25 0.64 -9.72
C SER A 35 8.19 0.03 -10.63
N HIS A 36 7.23 -0.66 -10.04
CA HIS A 36 6.22 -1.36 -10.83
C HIS A 36 5.21 -0.40 -11.48
N TYR A 37 4.75 0.57 -10.72
CA TYR A 37 3.68 1.45 -11.18
C TYR A 37 4.16 2.79 -11.71
N GLY A 38 5.39 3.16 -11.38
CA GLY A 38 5.90 4.46 -11.78
C GLY A 38 5.43 5.60 -10.90
N PHE A 39 4.91 5.30 -9.71
CA PHE A 39 4.55 6.34 -8.75
C PHE A 39 5.80 6.98 -8.20
N ASN A 40 5.67 8.20 -7.66
CA ASN A 40 6.76 8.71 -6.86
C ASN A 40 6.69 8.08 -5.46
N ALA A 41 7.79 8.22 -4.70
CA ALA A 41 7.89 7.55 -3.41
C ALA A 41 6.82 8.04 -2.44
N THR A 42 6.51 9.33 -2.47
CA THR A 42 5.51 9.89 -1.56
C THR A 42 4.13 9.28 -1.83
N THR A 43 3.78 9.17 -3.10
CA THR A 43 2.49 8.59 -3.48
C THR A 43 2.40 7.12 -3.08
N ALA A 44 3.46 6.37 -3.35
CA ALA A 44 3.48 4.96 -3.00
C ALA A 44 3.35 4.76 -1.50
N LYS A 45 4.07 5.56 -0.72
CA LYS A 45 3.97 5.46 0.74
C LYS A 45 2.57 5.77 1.23
N ARG A 46 1.92 6.75 0.62
CA ARG A 46 0.56 7.11 0.99
C ARG A 46 -0.40 5.94 0.77
N TYR A 47 -0.30 5.30 -0.38
CA TYR A 47 -1.18 4.17 -0.68
C TYR A 47 -0.93 3.02 0.28
N LEU A 48 0.33 2.70 0.53
CA LEU A 48 0.66 1.60 1.43
C LEU A 48 0.20 1.90 2.85
N ARG A 49 0.33 3.15 3.27
CA ARG A 49 -0.14 3.55 4.59
C ARG A 49 -1.65 3.38 4.71
N GLN A 50 -2.39 3.78 3.67
CA GLN A 50 -3.84 3.63 3.71
C GLN A 50 -4.24 2.18 3.79
N LEU A 51 -3.59 1.31 3.02
CA LEU A 51 -3.88 -0.12 3.08
C LEU A 51 -3.57 -0.69 4.45
N THR A 52 -2.52 -0.19 5.09
CA THR A 52 -2.18 -0.59 6.45
C THR A 52 -3.26 -0.16 7.43
N GLU A 53 -3.75 1.07 7.28
CA GLU A 53 -4.80 1.57 8.17
C GLU A 53 -6.10 0.82 7.98
N PHE A 54 -6.37 0.36 6.77
CA PHE A 54 -7.57 -0.44 6.52
C PHE A 54 -7.43 -1.87 7.02
N GLY A 55 -6.23 -2.29 7.38
CA GLY A 55 -6.03 -3.63 7.89
C GLY A 55 -5.66 -4.66 6.86
N TYR A 56 -5.33 -4.24 5.66
CA TYR A 56 -4.94 -5.17 4.60
C TYR A 56 -3.45 -5.49 4.61
N LEU A 57 -2.65 -4.58 5.12
CA LEU A 57 -1.21 -4.73 5.13
C LEU A 57 -0.67 -4.57 6.55
N GLU A 58 0.49 -5.15 6.78
CA GLU A 58 1.16 -5.06 8.05
C GLU A 58 2.59 -4.57 7.83
N PRO A 59 2.98 -3.46 8.49
CA PRO A 59 4.33 -2.94 8.32
C PRO A 59 5.32 -3.71 9.19
N HIS A 60 6.52 -3.87 8.68
CA HIS A 60 7.61 -4.54 9.40
C HIS A 60 8.89 -3.73 9.25
N GLY A 61 9.78 -3.86 10.20
CA GLY A 61 11.09 -3.26 10.12
C GLY A 61 11.12 -1.85 10.65
N GLY A 62 12.29 -1.23 10.52
CA GLY A 62 12.54 0.08 11.07
C GLY A 62 12.28 1.19 10.07
N ASN A 63 12.87 2.35 10.37
CA ASN A 63 12.61 3.55 9.58
C ASN A 63 13.20 3.48 8.18
N LYS A 64 14.34 2.80 8.04
CA LYS A 64 15.04 2.80 6.76
C LYS A 64 14.65 1.65 5.87
N ASN A 65 14.39 0.49 6.46
CA ASN A 65 14.13 -0.72 5.69
C ASN A 65 12.77 -1.29 6.02
N ARG A 66 11.76 -0.44 5.93
CA ARG A 66 10.41 -0.90 6.21
C ARG A 66 9.90 -1.77 5.06
N THR A 67 9.39 -2.91 5.42
CA THR A 67 8.70 -3.78 4.47
C THR A 67 7.23 -3.89 4.88
N TYR A 68 6.44 -4.39 3.96
CA TYR A 68 5.03 -4.62 4.22
C TYR A 68 4.70 -6.04 3.81
N SER A 69 3.73 -6.61 4.49
CA SER A 69 3.24 -7.93 4.10
C SER A 69 1.73 -7.92 4.12
N ASN A 70 1.14 -8.88 3.43
CA ASN A 70 -0.30 -9.03 3.44
C ASN A 70 -0.73 -9.52 4.81
N LYS A 71 -1.71 -8.85 5.37
CA LYS A 71 -2.27 -9.24 6.64
C LYS A 71 -3.44 -10.18 6.39
N LYS A 72 -3.34 -11.36 6.89
CA LYS A 72 -4.39 -12.36 6.69
C LYS A 72 -5.20 -12.56 7.94
#